data_f64300c32dbde789dd434ea4cf0c0e50
#
_entry.id   f64300c32dbde789dd434ea4cf0c0e50
#
_cell.length_a   1.000
_cell.length_b   1.000
_cell.length_c   1.000
_cell.angle_alpha   90.00
_cell.angle_beta   90.00
_cell.angle_gamma   90.00
#
_symmetry.space_group_name_H-M   'P 1'
#
loop_
_entity.id
_entity.type
_entity.pdbx_description
1 polymer ?
#
loop_
_entity_poly.entity_id
_entity_poly.type
_entity_poly.pdbx_seq_one_letter_code
_entity_poly.pdbx_strand_id
1 'polypeptide(L)'
;MRDLRLKERIPVSGRLEEKKMHYAIGDVHGCYQAMKKLIGKIEREDADAQFILIGDVIDRGGETPEVLEWCMKNVTRDGKYQMLMGNHELMFMEWCSREWFPYCEGKKKSYEHAHYHADEDLKKAGLLTEQSVEKIFSFFRSLPIVKEKTVISPDGRQRIVLAHAWAKKEEMEEIRSGNRRPKEYFKTFLLDRAGQERDAAYDPEGKEILIHGHTPTTGVDVYENGGVPGRIVYRKHAVNIDCGLSHGSADYDVPANLAAICLENLKEYYAYSLEECYANMHFGDAEAVKRAVSAYKQKYHFSRPDLMRIDLIRQINGA
;
A
#
# COMPACT_ATOMS: atom_id res chain seq x y z
N MET A 1 31.01 56.64 -32.39
CA MET A 1 30.03 55.53 -32.48
C MET A 1 30.68 54.31 -31.90
N ARG A 2 30.34 53.95 -30.65
CA ARG A 2 30.88 52.79 -29.97
C ARG A 2 29.78 51.67 -29.95
N ASP A 3 30.13 50.57 -30.57
CA ASP A 3 29.32 49.38 -30.71
C ASP A 3 29.32 48.63 -29.38
N LEU A 4 28.21 48.62 -28.64
CA LEU A 4 28.01 47.90 -27.40
C LEU A 4 27.24 46.60 -27.72
N ARG A 5 27.95 45.51 -28.05
CA ARG A 5 27.39 44.16 -28.09
C ARG A 5 27.31 43.60 -26.66
N LEU A 6 26.13 43.66 -26.09
CA LEU A 6 25.78 42.90 -24.90
C LEU A 6 25.69 41.43 -25.28
N LYS A 7 26.68 40.66 -24.87
CA LYS A 7 26.57 39.17 -24.83
C LYS A 7 25.74 38.79 -23.62
N GLU A 8 24.46 38.57 -23.83
CA GLU A 8 23.63 37.87 -22.84
C GLU A 8 24.17 36.42 -22.70
N ARG A 9 24.85 36.16 -21.59
CA ARG A 9 25.14 34.80 -21.16
C ARG A 9 23.85 34.20 -20.58
N ILE A 10 23.22 33.30 -21.32
CA ILE A 10 22.20 32.39 -20.77
C ILE A 10 22.90 31.53 -19.71
N PRO A 11 22.46 31.54 -18.44
CA PRO A 11 22.97 30.63 -17.44
C PRO A 11 22.46 29.25 -17.75
N VAL A 12 23.30 28.38 -18.34
CA VAL A 12 23.07 26.92 -18.38
C VAL A 12 23.48 26.40 -17.02
N SER A 13 22.54 26.41 -16.07
CA SER A 13 22.62 25.57 -14.85
C SER A 13 21.22 25.21 -14.40
N GLY A 14 20.45 24.56 -15.27
CA GLY A 14 19.42 23.67 -14.84
C GLY A 14 20.09 22.35 -14.47
N ARG A 15 20.46 22.14 -13.18
CA ARG A 15 20.46 20.79 -12.63
C ARG A 15 19.08 20.24 -12.99
N LEU A 16 19.04 19.21 -13.85
CA LEU A 16 17.89 18.35 -13.96
C LEU A 16 17.60 17.88 -12.53
N GLU A 17 16.53 18.35 -11.91
CA GLU A 17 16.04 17.74 -10.67
C GLU A 17 15.88 16.27 -11.02
N GLU A 18 16.68 15.42 -10.39
CA GLU A 18 16.57 13.96 -10.55
C GLU A 18 15.14 13.61 -10.22
N LYS A 19 14.44 13.02 -11.18
CA LYS A 19 13.01 12.74 -11.09
C LYS A 19 12.82 11.62 -10.07
N LYS A 20 12.52 12.00 -8.83
CA LYS A 20 12.26 11.03 -7.76
C LYS A 20 11.06 10.17 -8.14
N MET A 21 11.24 8.85 -8.13
CA MET A 21 10.16 7.90 -8.36
C MET A 21 9.43 7.62 -7.06
N HIS A 22 8.12 7.40 -7.14
CA HIS A 22 7.27 7.11 -5.99
C HIS A 22 6.75 5.68 -6.05
N TYR A 23 6.77 5.01 -4.90
CA TYR A 23 6.38 3.62 -4.76
C TYR A 23 5.28 3.49 -3.70
N ALA A 24 4.12 3.00 -4.09
CA ALA A 24 3.08 2.61 -3.14
C ALA A 24 3.35 1.19 -2.65
N ILE A 25 3.29 0.96 -1.33
CA ILE A 25 3.47 -0.34 -0.68
C ILE A 25 2.12 -0.77 -0.10
N GLY A 26 1.70 -2.01 -0.39
CA GLY A 26 0.48 -2.61 0.10
C GLY A 26 0.50 -2.94 1.59
N ASP A 27 -0.51 -3.67 2.03
CA ASP A 27 -0.79 -4.00 3.42
C ASP A 27 0.34 -4.85 4.04
N VAL A 28 0.97 -4.34 5.09
CA VAL A 28 2.16 -4.95 5.73
C VAL A 28 1.78 -5.96 6.81
N HIS A 29 0.76 -5.63 7.59
CA HIS A 29 0.23 -6.48 8.66
C HIS A 29 1.30 -7.14 9.54
N GLY A 30 2.11 -6.36 10.24
CA GLY A 30 3.10 -6.87 11.19
C GLY A 30 4.18 -7.77 10.58
N CYS A 31 4.45 -7.68 9.26
CA CYS A 31 5.47 -8.47 8.57
C CYS A 31 6.71 -7.59 8.27
N TYR A 32 7.44 -7.23 9.31
CA TYR A 32 8.58 -6.30 9.23
C TYR A 32 9.67 -6.74 8.27
N GLN A 33 10.07 -8.03 8.31
CA GLN A 33 11.13 -8.55 7.46
C GLN A 33 10.77 -8.48 5.97
N ALA A 34 9.50 -8.77 5.63
CA ALA A 34 9.01 -8.63 4.27
C ALA A 34 9.04 -7.17 3.80
N MET A 35 8.61 -6.24 4.65
CA MET A 35 8.66 -4.80 4.37
C MET A 35 10.09 -4.32 4.13
N LYS A 36 11.03 -4.68 5.00
CA LYS A 36 12.46 -4.34 4.86
C LYS A 36 13.07 -4.93 3.60
N LYS A 37 12.73 -6.17 3.28
CA LYS A 37 13.21 -6.85 2.05
C LYS A 37 12.72 -6.13 0.81
N LEU A 38 11.44 -5.74 0.76
CA LEU A 38 10.83 -5.05 -0.37
C LEU A 38 11.43 -3.65 -0.56
N ILE A 39 11.50 -2.85 0.52
CA ILE A 39 12.12 -1.51 0.49
C ILE A 39 13.57 -1.62 0.02
N GLY A 40 14.36 -2.49 0.62
CA GLY A 40 15.77 -2.66 0.24
C GLY A 40 15.96 -3.19 -1.19
N LYS A 41 15.01 -3.93 -1.75
CA LYS A 41 15.03 -4.34 -3.17
C LYS A 41 14.82 -3.12 -4.08
N ILE A 42 13.89 -2.26 -3.76
CA ILE A 42 13.61 -1.04 -4.53
C ILE A 42 14.78 -0.05 -4.41
N GLU A 43 15.30 0.19 -3.21
CA GLU A 43 16.41 1.12 -2.96
C GLU A 43 17.72 0.72 -3.65
N ARG A 44 17.91 -0.56 -3.94
CA ARG A 44 19.07 -0.99 -4.76
C ARG A 44 18.94 -0.60 -6.23
N GLU A 45 17.74 -0.45 -6.73
CA GLU A 45 17.48 -0.04 -8.11
C GLU A 45 17.31 1.49 -8.22
N ASP A 46 16.76 2.11 -7.17
CA ASP A 46 16.45 3.55 -7.10
C ASP A 46 16.77 4.07 -5.68
N ALA A 47 17.95 4.64 -5.51
CA ALA A 47 18.42 5.16 -4.22
C ALA A 47 17.59 6.35 -3.70
N ASP A 48 16.99 7.11 -4.62
CA ASP A 48 16.17 8.28 -4.33
C ASP A 48 14.67 7.98 -4.23
N ALA A 49 14.29 6.68 -4.24
CA ALA A 49 12.93 6.20 -4.11
C ALA A 49 12.17 6.88 -2.95
N GLN A 50 10.94 7.26 -3.22
CA GLN A 50 9.99 7.78 -2.24
C GLN A 50 8.90 6.73 -2.01
N PHE A 51 8.56 6.44 -0.76
CA PHE A 51 7.64 5.37 -0.41
C PHE A 51 6.37 5.90 0.23
N ILE A 52 5.23 5.28 -0.11
CA ILE A 52 3.93 5.56 0.48
C ILE A 52 3.31 4.21 0.88
N LEU A 53 3.28 3.92 2.19
CA LEU A 53 2.54 2.77 2.72
C LEU A 53 1.05 3.13 2.71
N ILE A 54 0.21 2.25 2.17
CA ILE A 54 -1.22 2.55 2.01
C ILE A 54 -2.08 2.17 3.22
N GLY A 55 -1.47 1.91 4.37
CA GLY A 55 -2.15 1.54 5.63
C GLY A 55 -1.99 0.07 5.99
N ASP A 56 -2.69 -0.34 7.03
CA ASP A 56 -2.69 -1.70 7.58
C ASP A 56 -1.26 -2.23 7.83
N VAL A 57 -0.51 -1.51 8.65
CA VAL A 57 0.86 -1.92 8.99
C VAL A 57 0.90 -2.84 10.21
N ILE A 58 -0.16 -2.88 11.03
CA ILE A 58 -0.27 -3.67 12.25
C ILE A 58 -1.18 -4.90 12.08
N ASP A 59 -1.22 -5.71 13.12
CA ASP A 59 -2.04 -6.93 13.25
C ASP A 59 -1.58 -8.10 12.36
N ARG A 60 -2.07 -9.30 12.69
CA ARG A 60 -1.92 -10.57 11.95
C ARG A 60 -0.50 -11.14 11.93
N GLY A 61 0.51 -10.40 11.46
CA GLY A 61 1.91 -10.81 11.51
C GLY A 61 2.52 -10.59 12.91
N GLY A 62 3.49 -11.39 13.29
CA GLY A 62 4.06 -11.39 14.64
C GLY A 62 5.09 -10.28 14.92
N GLU A 63 5.37 -9.37 13.98
CA GLU A 63 6.39 -8.32 14.08
C GLU A 63 5.76 -6.91 14.13
N THR A 64 4.52 -6.81 14.65
CA THR A 64 3.82 -5.53 14.83
C THR A 64 4.66 -4.49 15.59
N PRO A 65 5.35 -4.83 16.70
CA PRO A 65 6.20 -3.88 17.42
C PRO A 65 7.32 -3.28 16.57
N GLU A 66 8.00 -4.10 15.78
CA GLU A 66 9.13 -3.70 14.92
C GLU A 66 8.65 -2.80 13.77
N VAL A 67 7.49 -3.12 13.18
CA VAL A 67 6.88 -2.27 12.13
C VAL A 67 6.50 -0.92 12.71
N LEU A 68 5.88 -0.88 13.89
CA LEU A 68 5.49 0.36 14.56
C LEU A 68 6.69 1.24 14.92
N GLU A 69 7.74 0.64 15.50
CA GLU A 69 8.95 1.38 15.82
C GLU A 69 9.57 2.00 14.56
N TRP A 70 9.65 1.21 13.50
CA TRP A 70 10.19 1.68 12.23
C TRP A 70 9.32 2.79 11.62
N CYS A 71 7.99 2.63 11.60
CA CYS A 71 7.08 3.64 11.07
C CYS A 71 7.16 4.94 11.86
N MET A 72 7.07 4.90 13.19
CA MET A 72 7.14 6.09 14.04
C MET A 72 8.47 6.84 13.90
N LYS A 73 9.56 6.12 13.60
CA LYS A 73 10.89 6.72 13.40
C LYS A 73 11.06 7.35 12.02
N ASN A 74 10.54 6.74 10.98
CA ASN A 74 10.89 7.06 9.59
C ASN A 74 9.78 7.75 8.81
N VAL A 75 8.49 7.53 9.18
CA VAL A 75 7.36 8.11 8.45
C VAL A 75 7.19 9.58 8.85
N THR A 76 7.14 10.42 7.83
CA THR A 76 6.80 11.83 7.98
C THR A 76 5.84 12.25 6.87
N ARG A 77 5.19 13.40 7.04
CA ARG A 77 4.14 13.87 6.10
C ARG A 77 4.64 14.00 4.66
N ASP A 78 5.85 14.53 4.48
CA ASP A 78 6.41 14.88 3.17
C ASP A 78 7.85 14.35 2.98
N GLY A 79 8.27 13.36 3.80
CA GLY A 79 9.59 12.75 3.74
C GLY A 79 9.68 11.59 2.76
N LYS A 80 10.83 10.90 2.82
CA LYS A 80 11.10 9.71 1.99
C LYS A 80 10.06 8.61 2.21
N TYR A 81 9.62 8.43 3.45
CA TYR A 81 8.62 7.44 3.84
C TYR A 81 7.37 8.17 4.32
N GLN A 82 6.25 7.87 3.70
CA GLN A 82 4.93 8.41 4.00
C GLN A 82 3.97 7.23 4.25
N MET A 83 2.87 7.50 4.93
CA MET A 83 1.90 6.45 5.25
C MET A 83 0.49 7.02 5.24
N LEU A 84 -0.47 6.23 4.79
CA LEU A 84 -1.90 6.44 4.97
C LEU A 84 -2.38 5.64 6.17
N MET A 85 -3.50 6.05 6.75
CA MET A 85 -4.22 5.25 7.74
C MET A 85 -4.95 4.12 7.02
N GLY A 86 -4.85 2.90 7.56
CA GLY A 86 -5.69 1.77 7.20
C GLY A 86 -6.80 1.54 8.23
N ASN A 87 -7.65 0.56 8.00
CA ASN A 87 -8.73 0.24 8.93
C ASN A 87 -8.20 -0.43 10.22
N HIS A 88 -7.09 -1.13 10.17
CA HIS A 88 -6.48 -1.74 11.36
C HIS A 88 -5.94 -0.67 12.32
N GLU A 89 -5.31 0.39 11.81
CA GLU A 89 -4.91 1.53 12.62
C GLU A 89 -6.14 2.21 13.27
N LEU A 90 -7.25 2.38 12.53
CA LEU A 90 -8.48 2.95 13.06
C LEU A 90 -9.08 2.06 14.16
N MET A 91 -9.17 0.75 13.93
CA MET A 91 -9.71 -0.20 14.92
C MET A 91 -8.87 -0.23 16.20
N PHE A 92 -7.54 -0.15 16.08
CA PHE A 92 -6.66 -0.02 17.24
C PHE A 92 -6.93 1.27 18.02
N MET A 93 -7.11 2.40 17.34
CA MET A 93 -7.46 3.68 17.99
C MET A 93 -8.83 3.62 18.68
N GLU A 94 -9.81 2.95 18.08
CA GLU A 94 -11.11 2.74 18.70
C GLU A 94 -11.00 1.87 19.96
N TRP A 95 -10.20 0.80 19.89
CA TRP A 95 -9.89 -0.05 21.05
C TRP A 95 -9.20 0.76 22.15
N CYS A 96 -8.19 1.57 21.84
CA CYS A 96 -7.54 2.45 22.81
C CYS A 96 -8.57 3.33 23.53
N SER A 97 -9.48 3.93 22.79
CA SER A 97 -10.48 4.87 23.32
C SER A 97 -11.55 4.18 24.18
N ARG A 98 -11.95 2.94 23.83
CA ARG A 98 -13.03 2.22 24.51
C ARG A 98 -12.56 1.32 25.63
N GLU A 99 -11.36 0.78 25.53
CA GLU A 99 -10.85 -0.26 26.41
C GLU A 99 -9.62 0.20 27.20
N TRP A 100 -8.53 0.53 26.49
CA TRP A 100 -7.23 0.73 27.11
C TRP A 100 -7.14 1.97 27.98
N PHE A 101 -7.47 3.14 27.47
CA PHE A 101 -7.39 4.38 28.26
C PHE A 101 -8.34 4.38 29.46
N PRO A 102 -9.62 3.95 29.35
CA PRO A 102 -10.47 3.80 30.53
C PRO A 102 -9.93 2.81 31.57
N TYR A 103 -9.21 1.76 31.15
CA TYR A 103 -8.53 0.84 32.07
C TYR A 103 -7.36 1.53 32.77
N CYS A 104 -6.47 2.23 32.06
CA CYS A 104 -5.36 2.97 32.65
C CYS A 104 -5.82 4.05 33.64
N GLU A 105 -6.94 4.70 33.35
CA GLU A 105 -7.56 5.71 34.21
C GLU A 105 -8.31 5.11 35.43
N GLY A 106 -8.34 3.80 35.58
CA GLY A 106 -9.07 3.10 36.63
C GLY A 106 -10.60 3.11 36.51
N LYS A 107 -11.12 3.50 35.36
CA LYS A 107 -12.57 3.51 35.05
C LYS A 107 -13.09 2.11 34.70
N LYS A 108 -12.18 1.21 34.29
CA LYS A 108 -12.45 -0.22 34.02
C LYS A 108 -11.53 -1.08 34.87
N LYS A 109 -12.00 -2.24 35.33
CA LYS A 109 -11.20 -3.22 36.10
C LYS A 109 -10.33 -4.10 35.20
N SER A 110 -10.72 -4.26 33.94
CA SER A 110 -10.02 -5.02 32.90
C SER A 110 -10.33 -4.39 31.56
N TYR A 111 -9.59 -4.76 30.52
CA TYR A 111 -9.86 -4.38 29.12
C TYR A 111 -10.08 -5.66 28.29
N GLU A 112 -10.87 -5.53 27.23
CA GLU A 112 -10.98 -6.55 26.19
C GLU A 112 -9.81 -6.40 25.20
N HIS A 113 -9.36 -7.52 24.62
CA HIS A 113 -8.27 -7.50 23.64
C HIS A 113 -8.66 -6.73 22.37
N ALA A 114 -7.68 -6.14 21.71
CA ALA A 114 -7.86 -5.56 20.39
C ALA A 114 -8.30 -6.64 19.38
N HIS A 115 -9.08 -6.27 18.39
CA HIS A 115 -9.78 -7.22 17.52
C HIS A 115 -8.85 -8.25 16.83
N TYR A 116 -7.67 -7.82 16.40
CA TYR A 116 -6.64 -8.69 15.79
C TYR A 116 -5.40 -8.85 16.66
N HIS A 117 -5.53 -8.62 17.96
CA HIS A 117 -4.52 -8.91 18.98
C HIS A 117 -3.21 -8.11 18.88
N ALA A 118 -3.19 -6.92 18.25
CA ALA A 118 -2.02 -6.05 18.28
C ALA A 118 -1.57 -5.70 19.72
N ASP A 119 -2.51 -5.62 20.68
CA ASP A 119 -2.22 -5.42 22.10
C ASP A 119 -1.42 -6.59 22.71
N GLU A 120 -1.65 -7.83 22.27
CA GLU A 120 -0.87 -9.00 22.73
C GLU A 120 0.57 -8.92 22.22
N ASP A 121 0.79 -8.51 20.98
CA ASP A 121 2.14 -8.36 20.42
C ASP A 121 2.89 -7.24 21.12
N LEU A 122 2.23 -6.11 21.38
CA LEU A 122 2.79 -5.03 22.18
C LEU A 122 3.11 -5.48 23.61
N LYS A 123 2.25 -6.31 24.22
CA LYS A 123 2.48 -6.85 25.57
C LYS A 123 3.69 -7.78 25.60
N LYS A 124 3.80 -8.71 24.62
CA LYS A 124 4.96 -9.60 24.50
C LYS A 124 6.27 -8.85 24.34
N ALA A 125 6.26 -7.71 23.64
CA ALA A 125 7.40 -6.83 23.45
C ALA A 125 7.66 -5.88 24.62
N GLY A 126 6.82 -5.87 25.68
CA GLY A 126 6.93 -4.94 26.81
C GLY A 126 6.53 -3.49 26.45
N LEU A 127 5.85 -3.30 25.33
CA LEU A 127 5.43 -2.00 24.82
C LEU A 127 3.96 -1.65 25.13
N LEU A 128 3.21 -2.55 25.77
CA LEU A 128 1.84 -2.27 26.19
C LEU A 128 1.84 -1.45 27.50
N THR A 129 2.28 -0.20 27.41
CA THR A 129 2.25 0.79 28.47
C THR A 129 1.41 1.98 28.04
N GLU A 130 0.84 2.72 29.01
CA GLU A 130 0.03 3.90 28.71
C GLU A 130 0.80 4.88 27.81
N GLN A 131 2.06 5.18 28.16
CA GLN A 131 2.90 6.09 27.38
C GLN A 131 3.18 5.61 25.96
N SER A 132 3.44 4.32 25.76
CA SER A 132 3.73 3.77 24.44
C SER A 132 2.48 3.75 23.56
N VAL A 133 1.34 3.34 24.13
CA VAL A 133 0.05 3.31 23.42
C VAL A 133 -0.40 4.72 23.05
N GLU A 134 -0.20 5.72 23.94
CA GLU A 134 -0.51 7.11 23.64
C GLU A 134 0.32 7.66 22.48
N LYS A 135 1.61 7.30 22.40
CA LYS A 135 2.47 7.66 21.24
C LYS A 135 1.98 7.02 19.94
N ILE A 136 1.64 5.73 19.97
CA ILE A 136 1.09 5.01 18.81
C ILE A 136 -0.23 5.64 18.38
N PHE A 137 -1.15 5.89 19.33
CA PHE A 137 -2.43 6.54 19.07
C PHE A 137 -2.25 7.92 18.41
N SER A 138 -1.33 8.73 18.94
CA SER A 138 -1.03 10.07 18.41
C SER A 138 -0.42 9.99 17.01
N PHE A 139 0.44 9.01 16.75
CA PHE A 139 1.00 8.75 15.43
C PHE A 139 -0.10 8.41 14.43
N PHE A 140 -0.95 7.43 14.71
CA PHE A 140 -2.05 7.04 13.82
C PHE A 140 -3.01 8.19 13.56
N ARG A 141 -3.38 8.96 14.61
CA ARG A 141 -4.25 10.14 14.49
C ARG A 141 -3.70 11.21 13.54
N SER A 142 -2.39 11.26 13.34
CA SER A 142 -1.72 12.21 12.45
C SER A 142 -1.74 11.79 10.98
N LEU A 143 -2.05 10.52 10.68
CA LEU A 143 -2.00 9.97 9.33
C LEU A 143 -3.14 10.51 8.46
N PRO A 144 -2.88 10.82 7.18
CA PRO A 144 -3.93 11.09 6.21
C PRO A 144 -4.65 9.79 5.81
N ILE A 145 -5.91 9.87 5.40
CA ILE A 145 -6.70 8.72 4.90
C ILE A 145 -6.70 8.62 3.37
N VAL A 146 -6.26 9.67 2.69
CA VAL A 146 -6.13 9.72 1.24
C VAL A 146 -4.99 10.66 0.87
N LYS A 147 -4.33 10.37 -0.23
CA LYS A 147 -3.26 11.22 -0.79
C LYS A 147 -3.37 11.25 -2.30
N GLU A 148 -2.98 12.38 -2.89
CA GLU A 148 -2.87 12.53 -4.33
C GLU A 148 -1.43 12.78 -4.74
N LYS A 149 -1.05 12.22 -5.88
CA LYS A 149 0.20 12.49 -6.57
C LYS A 149 -0.07 12.79 -8.03
N THR A 150 0.65 13.73 -8.59
CA THR A 150 0.70 13.93 -10.03
C THR A 150 2.02 13.40 -10.54
N VAL A 151 1.97 12.38 -11.37
CA VAL A 151 3.15 11.83 -12.04
C VAL A 151 3.22 12.36 -13.46
N ILE A 152 4.45 12.46 -14.00
CA ILE A 152 4.67 12.92 -15.36
C ILE A 152 4.88 11.70 -16.22
N SER A 153 3.96 11.47 -17.16
CA SER A 153 4.08 10.52 -18.24
C SER A 153 4.53 11.22 -19.53
N PRO A 154 4.95 10.49 -20.57
CA PRO A 154 5.30 11.06 -21.88
C PRO A 154 4.18 11.91 -22.49
N ASP A 155 2.91 11.58 -22.30
CA ASP A 155 1.76 12.30 -22.85
C ASP A 155 1.15 13.34 -21.92
N GLY A 156 1.75 13.61 -20.79
CA GLY A 156 1.27 14.62 -19.89
C GLY A 156 1.23 14.21 -18.42
N ARG A 157 0.36 14.89 -17.66
CA ARG A 157 0.24 14.67 -16.22
C ARG A 157 -0.86 13.66 -15.94
N GLN A 158 -0.49 12.56 -15.28
CA GLN A 158 -1.42 11.57 -14.74
C GLN A 158 -1.64 11.83 -13.25
N ARG A 159 -2.88 11.91 -12.82
CA ARG A 159 -3.23 11.99 -11.38
C ARG A 159 -3.40 10.59 -10.82
N ILE A 160 -2.73 10.33 -9.70
CA ILE A 160 -2.84 9.11 -8.93
C ILE A 160 -3.49 9.45 -7.59
N VAL A 161 -4.57 8.77 -7.26
CA VAL A 161 -5.21 8.79 -5.95
C VAL A 161 -4.75 7.55 -5.19
N LEU A 162 -4.29 7.74 -3.95
CA LEU A 162 -3.91 6.66 -3.05
C LEU A 162 -4.86 6.68 -1.86
N ALA A 163 -5.54 5.56 -1.62
CA ALA A 163 -6.37 5.33 -0.44
C ALA A 163 -6.13 3.91 0.06
N HIS A 164 -6.46 3.63 1.33
CA HIS A 164 -6.30 2.29 1.85
C HIS A 164 -7.31 1.32 1.20
N ALA A 165 -8.58 1.68 1.16
CA ALA A 165 -9.63 0.90 0.50
C ALA A 165 -10.12 1.58 -0.78
N TRP A 166 -11.21 1.08 -1.36
CA TRP A 166 -11.82 1.67 -2.54
C TRP A 166 -12.30 3.11 -2.27
N ALA A 167 -11.90 4.04 -3.12
CA ALA A 167 -12.39 5.42 -3.12
C ALA A 167 -13.37 5.64 -4.27
N LYS A 168 -14.29 6.60 -4.13
CA LYS A 168 -15.17 7.02 -5.22
C LYS A 168 -14.68 8.35 -5.79
N LYS A 169 -14.75 8.48 -7.11
CA LYS A 169 -14.30 9.70 -7.79
C LYS A 169 -15.08 10.93 -7.33
N GLU A 170 -16.39 10.79 -7.15
CA GLU A 170 -17.28 11.86 -6.71
C GLU A 170 -16.91 12.39 -5.31
N GLU A 171 -16.51 11.48 -4.40
CA GLU A 171 -16.03 11.85 -3.06
C GLU A 171 -14.72 12.64 -3.13
N MET A 172 -13.82 12.25 -4.03
CA MET A 172 -12.58 13.00 -4.28
C MET A 172 -12.85 14.39 -4.85
N GLU A 173 -13.84 14.55 -5.72
CA GLU A 173 -14.24 15.84 -6.26
C GLU A 173 -14.84 16.75 -5.17
N GLU A 174 -15.64 16.23 -4.26
CA GLU A 174 -16.16 16.98 -3.10
C GLU A 174 -15.04 17.42 -2.15
N ILE A 175 -14.02 16.58 -1.93
CA ILE A 175 -12.85 16.94 -1.14
C ILE A 175 -12.06 18.07 -1.82
N ARG A 176 -11.81 17.95 -3.12
CA ARG A 176 -11.06 18.94 -3.89
C ARG A 176 -11.75 20.30 -3.97
N SER A 177 -13.07 20.29 -4.06
CA SER A 177 -13.89 21.51 -4.05
C SER A 177 -13.99 22.16 -2.66
N GLY A 178 -13.51 21.48 -1.61
CA GLY A 178 -13.61 21.95 -0.22
C GLY A 178 -14.99 21.76 0.42
N ASN A 179 -15.93 21.11 -0.26
CA ASN A 179 -17.27 20.85 0.25
C ASN A 179 -17.27 19.84 1.40
N ARG A 180 -16.29 18.92 1.39
CA ARG A 180 -16.12 17.87 2.41
C ARG A 180 -14.66 17.70 2.80
N ARG A 181 -14.45 17.19 4.00
CA ARG A 181 -13.11 16.82 4.48
C ARG A 181 -12.86 15.32 4.26
N PRO A 182 -11.63 14.85 3.96
CA PRO A 182 -11.34 13.43 3.75
C PRO A 182 -11.90 12.53 4.85
N LYS A 183 -11.78 12.92 6.12
CA LYS A 183 -12.25 12.13 7.26
C LYS A 183 -13.78 11.93 7.32
N GLU A 184 -14.56 12.65 6.55
CA GLU A 184 -16.01 12.43 6.47
C GLU A 184 -16.34 11.19 5.62
N TYR A 185 -15.38 10.72 4.82
CA TYR A 185 -15.45 9.54 3.98
C TYR A 185 -14.61 8.36 4.51
N PHE A 186 -14.28 8.35 5.81
CA PHE A 186 -13.39 7.32 6.34
C PHE A 186 -13.92 5.90 6.10
N LYS A 187 -15.27 5.70 6.11
CA LYS A 187 -15.87 4.38 5.83
C LYS A 187 -15.56 3.91 4.41
N THR A 188 -15.66 4.79 3.42
CA THR A 188 -15.33 4.46 2.03
C THR A 188 -13.83 4.22 1.89
N PHE A 189 -13.00 5.16 2.31
CA PHE A 189 -11.55 5.09 2.10
C PHE A 189 -10.84 4.01 2.93
N LEU A 190 -11.45 3.49 3.98
CA LEU A 190 -10.85 2.49 4.85
C LEU A 190 -11.55 1.12 4.82
N LEU A 191 -12.80 1.01 4.33
CA LEU A 191 -13.59 -0.21 4.49
C LEU A 191 -14.31 -0.68 3.23
N ASP A 192 -14.39 0.14 2.16
CA ASP A 192 -15.15 -0.20 0.96
C ASP A 192 -14.41 -1.28 0.14
N ARG A 193 -15.15 -2.31 -0.28
CA ARG A 193 -14.66 -3.45 -1.06
C ARG A 193 -15.19 -3.49 -2.50
N ALA A 194 -15.79 -2.41 -3.00
CA ALA A 194 -16.37 -2.35 -4.35
C ALA A 194 -15.37 -2.66 -5.47
N GLY A 195 -14.07 -2.45 -5.23
CA GLY A 195 -13.01 -2.80 -6.18
C GLY A 195 -12.79 -4.28 -6.45
N GLN A 196 -13.48 -5.20 -5.75
CA GLN A 196 -13.41 -6.65 -6.00
C GLN A 196 -14.11 -7.04 -7.29
N GLU A 197 -15.15 -6.31 -7.68
CA GLU A 197 -15.95 -6.64 -8.86
C GLU A 197 -15.15 -6.49 -10.16
N ARG A 198 -15.40 -7.39 -11.13
CA ARG A 198 -14.69 -7.40 -12.41
C ARG A 198 -14.82 -6.09 -13.17
N ASP A 199 -16.02 -5.50 -13.12
CA ASP A 199 -16.36 -4.29 -13.86
C ASP A 199 -16.14 -3.01 -13.04
N ALA A 200 -15.54 -3.12 -11.86
CA ALA A 200 -15.21 -1.97 -11.03
C ALA A 200 -14.35 -0.96 -11.80
N ALA A 201 -14.77 0.30 -11.78
CA ALA A 201 -14.06 1.39 -12.43
C ALA A 201 -14.01 2.59 -11.50
N TYR A 202 -12.81 3.14 -11.29
CA TYR A 202 -12.65 4.36 -10.50
C TYR A 202 -12.95 5.61 -11.33
N ASP A 203 -12.34 5.72 -12.50
CA ASP A 203 -12.52 6.85 -13.42
C ASP A 203 -12.84 6.35 -14.84
N PRO A 204 -14.13 6.23 -15.22
CA PRO A 204 -14.51 5.79 -16.55
C PRO A 204 -13.98 6.66 -17.70
N GLU A 205 -13.68 7.93 -17.43
CA GLU A 205 -13.14 8.88 -18.42
C GLU A 205 -11.61 8.79 -18.57
N GLY A 206 -10.94 8.05 -17.71
CA GLY A 206 -9.52 7.73 -17.88
C GLY A 206 -8.51 8.80 -17.48
N LYS A 207 -8.88 9.75 -16.62
CA LYS A 207 -8.00 10.85 -16.21
C LYS A 207 -7.25 10.62 -14.91
N GLU A 208 -7.71 9.67 -14.10
CA GLU A 208 -7.18 9.40 -12.77
C GLU A 208 -7.04 7.90 -12.54
N ILE A 209 -6.07 7.51 -11.74
CA ILE A 209 -5.87 6.11 -11.33
C ILE A 209 -5.94 6.05 -9.81
N LEU A 210 -6.78 5.14 -9.28
CA LEU A 210 -6.80 4.78 -7.88
C LEU A 210 -5.81 3.66 -7.61
N ILE A 211 -4.96 3.81 -6.59
CA ILE A 211 -4.14 2.73 -6.03
C ILE A 211 -4.63 2.47 -4.62
N HIS A 212 -4.99 1.21 -4.32
CA HIS A 212 -5.57 0.82 -3.04
C HIS A 212 -5.13 -0.58 -2.61
N GLY A 213 -5.47 -0.97 -1.38
CA GLY A 213 -5.27 -2.29 -0.78
C GLY A 213 -6.53 -2.81 -0.10
N HIS A 214 -6.44 -3.15 1.19
CA HIS A 214 -7.53 -3.55 2.07
C HIS A 214 -8.19 -4.89 1.75
N THR A 215 -8.33 -5.23 0.49
CA THR A 215 -9.01 -6.44 0.05
C THR A 215 -7.98 -7.38 -0.55
N PRO A 216 -7.60 -8.44 0.18
CA PRO A 216 -6.55 -9.35 -0.27
C PRO A 216 -6.86 -9.97 -1.63
N THR A 217 -5.88 -9.96 -2.52
CA THR A 217 -6.01 -10.57 -3.85
C THR A 217 -5.75 -12.09 -3.85
N THR A 218 -5.78 -12.73 -2.68
CA THR A 218 -5.58 -14.19 -2.54
C THR A 218 -6.85 -15.02 -2.70
N GLY A 219 -8.03 -14.38 -2.73
CA GLY A 219 -9.32 -15.06 -2.84
C GLY A 219 -9.57 -15.71 -4.22
N VAL A 220 -10.42 -16.72 -4.24
CA VAL A 220 -10.85 -17.40 -5.49
C VAL A 220 -11.64 -16.46 -6.40
N ASP A 221 -12.43 -15.58 -5.81
CA ASP A 221 -13.19 -14.53 -6.48
C ASP A 221 -12.32 -13.60 -7.32
N VAL A 222 -11.07 -13.39 -6.92
CA VAL A 222 -10.09 -12.61 -7.70
C VAL A 222 -9.86 -13.23 -9.07
N TYR A 223 -9.71 -14.56 -9.16
CA TYR A 223 -9.52 -15.25 -10.43
C TYR A 223 -10.79 -15.23 -11.27
N GLU A 224 -11.94 -15.48 -10.66
CA GLU A 224 -13.24 -15.42 -11.34
C GLU A 224 -13.51 -14.03 -11.93
N ASN A 225 -13.02 -13.00 -11.26
CA ASN A 225 -13.08 -11.60 -11.69
C ASN A 225 -11.90 -11.16 -12.60
N GLY A 226 -11.12 -12.11 -13.14
CA GLY A 226 -10.08 -11.85 -14.13
C GLY A 226 -8.73 -11.39 -13.59
N GLY A 227 -8.50 -11.42 -12.27
CA GLY A 227 -7.21 -11.17 -11.64
C GLY A 227 -6.37 -12.45 -11.49
N VAL A 228 -5.14 -12.29 -11.02
CA VAL A 228 -4.26 -13.40 -10.65
C VAL A 228 -4.11 -13.42 -9.13
N PRO A 229 -4.58 -14.48 -8.43
CA PRO A 229 -4.55 -14.53 -6.97
C PRO A 229 -3.14 -14.36 -6.40
N GLY A 230 -3.00 -13.52 -5.37
CA GLY A 230 -1.72 -13.21 -4.73
C GLY A 230 -0.81 -12.27 -5.54
N ARG A 231 -1.37 -11.62 -6.56
CA ARG A 231 -0.70 -10.61 -7.38
C ARG A 231 -1.45 -9.30 -7.36
N ILE A 232 -0.78 -8.23 -7.78
CA ILE A 232 -1.41 -6.94 -8.04
C ILE A 232 -2.53 -7.13 -9.05
N VAL A 233 -3.72 -6.60 -8.75
CA VAL A 233 -4.91 -6.73 -9.58
C VAL A 233 -5.27 -5.38 -10.19
N TYR A 234 -5.42 -5.37 -11.51
CA TYR A 234 -5.80 -4.19 -12.28
C TYR A 234 -7.29 -4.22 -12.57
N ARG A 235 -7.92 -3.06 -12.42
CA ARG A 235 -9.29 -2.77 -12.81
C ARG A 235 -9.28 -1.54 -13.71
N LYS A 236 -10.45 -1.15 -14.23
CA LYS A 236 -10.53 0.05 -15.05
C LYS A 236 -10.18 1.29 -14.22
N HIS A 237 -8.98 1.82 -14.45
CA HIS A 237 -8.41 2.96 -13.72
C HIS A 237 -8.27 2.75 -12.20
N ALA A 238 -8.09 1.51 -11.77
CA ALA A 238 -7.76 1.19 -10.39
C ALA A 238 -6.78 0.02 -10.29
N VAL A 239 -5.96 0.02 -9.24
CA VAL A 239 -4.94 -1.00 -8.98
C VAL A 239 -5.01 -1.40 -7.52
N ASN A 240 -5.30 -2.67 -7.25
CA ASN A 240 -5.24 -3.26 -5.91
C ASN A 240 -3.88 -3.89 -5.68
N ILE A 241 -3.17 -3.41 -4.65
CA ILE A 241 -1.81 -3.86 -4.31
C ILE A 241 -1.73 -4.67 -3.01
N ASP A 242 -2.85 -5.01 -2.37
CA ASP A 242 -2.88 -5.93 -1.24
C ASP A 242 -2.79 -7.39 -1.73
N CYS A 243 -1.58 -7.91 -1.80
CA CYS A 243 -1.34 -9.29 -2.24
C CYS A 243 -1.43 -10.33 -1.09
N GLY A 244 -2.05 -9.96 0.04
CA GLY A 244 -2.49 -10.86 1.08
C GLY A 244 -1.38 -11.48 1.93
N LEU A 245 -0.23 -10.82 2.10
CA LEU A 245 0.95 -11.35 2.81
C LEU A 245 0.60 -12.04 4.13
N SER A 246 -0.26 -11.44 4.93
CA SER A 246 -0.63 -11.91 6.27
C SER A 246 -1.75 -12.93 6.31
N HIS A 247 -2.45 -13.15 5.19
CA HIS A 247 -3.60 -14.07 5.14
C HIS A 247 -3.18 -15.53 5.06
N GLY A 248 -1.86 -15.80 4.89
CA GLY A 248 -1.35 -17.15 4.75
C GLY A 248 -2.09 -17.93 3.66
N SER A 249 -1.38 -18.54 2.79
CA SER A 249 -1.93 -19.29 1.67
C SER A 249 -2.54 -20.64 2.07
N ALA A 250 -2.65 -20.94 3.36
CA ALA A 250 -3.07 -22.25 3.87
C ALA A 250 -4.41 -22.72 3.30
N ASP A 251 -5.34 -21.79 3.05
CA ASP A 251 -6.68 -22.15 2.59
C ASP A 251 -6.81 -22.28 1.07
N TYR A 252 -5.90 -21.71 0.27
CA TYR A 252 -6.09 -21.58 -1.19
C TYR A 252 -4.91 -22.05 -2.05
N ASP A 253 -3.81 -22.51 -1.46
CA ASP A 253 -2.58 -22.86 -2.20
C ASP A 253 -2.11 -21.73 -3.14
N VAL A 254 -2.27 -20.49 -2.71
CA VAL A 254 -1.97 -19.26 -3.45
C VAL A 254 -0.81 -18.52 -2.79
N PRO A 255 0.19 -18.06 -3.54
CA PRO A 255 1.35 -17.40 -2.98
C PRO A 255 0.99 -15.98 -2.48
N ALA A 256 0.81 -15.85 -1.17
CA ALA A 256 0.65 -14.55 -0.52
C ALA A 256 1.97 -13.75 -0.52
N ASN A 257 1.91 -12.44 -0.73
CA ASN A 257 3.10 -11.61 -0.85
C ASN A 257 2.87 -10.16 -0.36
N LEU A 258 3.94 -9.43 -0.08
CA LEU A 258 3.92 -7.99 0.00
C LEU A 258 4.33 -7.42 -1.36
N ALA A 259 3.51 -6.52 -1.87
CA ALA A 259 3.75 -5.88 -3.15
C ALA A 259 3.95 -4.37 -3.02
N ALA A 260 4.67 -3.81 -3.99
CA ALA A 260 4.73 -2.38 -4.25
C ALA A 260 4.63 -2.10 -5.74
N ILE A 261 4.16 -0.91 -6.07
CA ILE A 261 4.04 -0.44 -7.45
C ILE A 261 4.67 0.95 -7.59
N CYS A 262 5.46 1.14 -8.64
CA CYS A 262 5.96 2.46 -9.02
C CYS A 262 4.84 3.27 -9.68
N LEU A 263 4.58 4.48 -9.18
CA LEU A 263 3.47 5.32 -9.66
C LEU A 263 3.69 5.86 -11.08
N GLU A 264 4.95 6.06 -11.47
CA GLU A 264 5.32 6.70 -12.73
C GLU A 264 5.26 5.73 -13.94
N ASN A 265 5.43 4.43 -13.71
CA ASN A 265 5.52 3.45 -14.80
C ASN A 265 4.80 2.12 -14.53
N LEU A 266 4.12 2.00 -13.40
CA LEU A 266 3.41 0.80 -12.94
C LEU A 266 4.30 -0.46 -12.87
N LYS A 267 5.62 -0.29 -12.66
CA LYS A 267 6.52 -1.42 -12.41
C LYS A 267 6.21 -2.02 -11.04
N GLU A 268 5.96 -3.32 -11.04
CA GLU A 268 5.63 -4.09 -9.84
C GLU A 268 6.88 -4.61 -9.15
N TYR A 269 6.81 -4.64 -7.83
CA TYR A 269 7.82 -5.22 -6.95
C TYR A 269 7.15 -6.13 -5.92
N TYR A 270 7.80 -7.23 -5.61
CA TYR A 270 7.33 -8.20 -4.64
C TYR A 270 8.46 -8.54 -3.67
N ALA A 271 8.12 -8.69 -2.39
CA ALA A 271 9.10 -9.03 -1.35
C ALA A 271 9.72 -10.41 -1.61
N TYR A 272 8.89 -11.37 -2.04
CA TYR A 272 9.29 -12.75 -2.29
C TYR A 272 9.06 -13.15 -3.75
N SER A 273 9.93 -14.02 -4.29
CA SER A 273 9.65 -14.73 -5.54
C SER A 273 8.55 -15.77 -5.33
N LEU A 274 8.00 -16.33 -6.40
CA LEU A 274 7.02 -17.42 -6.28
C LEU A 274 7.63 -18.63 -5.57
N GLU A 275 8.87 -18.94 -5.90
CA GLU A 275 9.63 -20.02 -5.30
C GLU A 275 9.81 -19.83 -3.79
N GLU A 276 10.13 -18.61 -3.33
CA GLU A 276 10.23 -18.26 -1.91
C GLU A 276 8.87 -18.35 -1.20
N CYS A 277 7.79 -17.87 -1.83
CA CYS A 277 6.45 -17.99 -1.26
C CYS A 277 6.09 -19.47 -1.04
N TYR A 278 6.24 -20.31 -2.05
CA TYR A 278 5.94 -21.72 -1.94
C TYR A 278 6.91 -22.51 -1.05
N ALA A 279 8.17 -22.11 -0.97
CA ALA A 279 9.12 -22.69 -0.02
C ALA A 279 8.68 -22.48 1.44
N ASN A 280 8.15 -21.29 1.73
CA ASN A 280 7.60 -21.01 3.06
C ASN A 280 6.34 -21.83 3.37
N MET A 281 5.51 -22.16 2.36
CA MET A 281 4.31 -22.97 2.50
C MET A 281 4.62 -24.47 2.62
N HIS A 282 5.58 -24.97 1.87
CA HIS A 282 5.91 -26.41 1.77
C HIS A 282 7.15 -26.81 2.57
N PHE A 283 7.56 -26.01 3.55
CA PHE A 283 8.65 -26.30 4.48
C PHE A 283 9.96 -26.74 3.81
N GLY A 284 10.28 -26.20 2.64
CA GLY A 284 11.55 -26.41 1.95
C GLY A 284 11.66 -27.70 1.11
N ASP A 285 10.56 -28.46 0.91
CA ASP A 285 10.56 -29.54 -0.09
C ASP A 285 10.66 -28.95 -1.51
N ALA A 286 11.90 -28.97 -2.06
CA ALA A 286 12.21 -28.35 -3.34
C ALA A 286 11.40 -28.89 -4.52
N GLU A 287 11.06 -30.17 -4.52
CA GLU A 287 10.25 -30.79 -5.59
C GLU A 287 8.75 -30.41 -5.44
N ALA A 288 8.24 -30.32 -4.20
CA ALA A 288 6.90 -29.80 -3.94
C ALA A 288 6.80 -28.32 -4.39
N VAL A 289 7.78 -27.51 -4.04
CA VAL A 289 7.85 -26.09 -4.48
C VAL A 289 7.82 -25.96 -6.01
N LYS A 290 8.64 -26.72 -6.73
CA LYS A 290 8.64 -26.71 -8.20
C LYS A 290 7.31 -27.10 -8.79
N ARG A 291 6.67 -28.15 -8.24
CA ARG A 291 5.33 -28.59 -8.68
C ARG A 291 4.29 -27.52 -8.44
N ALA A 292 4.26 -26.91 -7.24
CA ALA A 292 3.33 -25.86 -6.87
C ALA A 292 3.48 -24.62 -7.75
N VAL A 293 4.71 -24.14 -7.97
CA VAL A 293 5.00 -23.02 -8.87
C VAL A 293 4.55 -23.31 -10.30
N SER A 294 4.81 -24.51 -10.80
CA SER A 294 4.39 -24.92 -12.15
C SER A 294 2.88 -24.95 -12.28
N ALA A 295 2.19 -25.57 -11.31
CA ALA A 295 0.74 -25.66 -11.27
C ALA A 295 0.07 -24.28 -11.21
N TYR A 296 0.59 -23.38 -10.37
CA TYR A 296 0.12 -22.00 -10.28
C TYR A 296 0.26 -21.26 -11.60
N LYS A 297 1.46 -21.29 -12.22
CA LYS A 297 1.71 -20.63 -13.51
C LYS A 297 0.80 -21.17 -14.62
N GLN A 298 0.52 -22.47 -14.61
CA GLN A 298 -0.38 -23.11 -15.56
C GLN A 298 -1.83 -22.74 -15.30
N LYS A 299 -2.30 -22.85 -14.04
CA LYS A 299 -3.69 -22.61 -13.66
C LYS A 299 -4.12 -21.18 -13.94
N TYR A 300 -3.30 -20.21 -13.56
CA TYR A 300 -3.63 -18.78 -13.65
C TYR A 300 -3.08 -18.09 -14.90
N HIS A 301 -2.57 -18.86 -15.88
CA HIS A 301 -2.01 -18.30 -17.11
C HIS A 301 -1.02 -17.15 -16.87
N PHE A 302 -0.18 -17.31 -15.88
CA PHE A 302 0.73 -16.28 -15.37
C PHE A 302 1.61 -15.61 -16.44
N SER A 303 1.84 -16.30 -17.57
CA SER A 303 2.60 -15.77 -18.70
C SER A 303 1.81 -14.85 -19.62
N ARG A 304 0.48 -14.76 -19.44
CA ARG A 304 -0.34 -13.86 -20.26
C ARG A 304 -0.29 -12.45 -19.68
N PRO A 305 -0.01 -11.43 -20.50
CA PRO A 305 -0.09 -10.05 -20.06
C PRO A 305 -1.51 -9.73 -19.61
N ASP A 306 -1.64 -9.04 -18.48
CA ASP A 306 -2.90 -8.47 -18.06
C ASP A 306 -3.25 -7.31 -19.00
N LEU A 307 -4.37 -7.44 -19.74
CA LEU A 307 -4.80 -6.43 -20.72
C LEU A 307 -5.10 -5.09 -20.04
N MET A 308 -5.72 -5.11 -18.84
CA MET A 308 -6.01 -3.87 -18.10
C MET A 308 -4.73 -3.17 -17.66
N ARG A 309 -3.71 -3.95 -17.24
CA ARG A 309 -2.39 -3.40 -16.92
C ARG A 309 -1.73 -2.77 -18.15
N ILE A 310 -1.79 -3.44 -19.29
CA ILE A 310 -1.25 -2.92 -20.55
C ILE A 310 -1.95 -1.62 -20.93
N ASP A 311 -3.27 -1.55 -20.81
CA ASP A 311 -4.04 -0.35 -21.11
C ASP A 311 -3.68 0.80 -20.17
N LEU A 312 -3.55 0.55 -18.86
CA LEU A 312 -3.08 1.55 -17.90
C LEU A 312 -1.66 2.00 -18.17
N ILE A 313 -0.74 1.09 -18.51
CA ILE A 313 0.63 1.42 -18.89
C ILE A 313 0.64 2.28 -20.16
N ARG A 314 -0.18 1.96 -21.16
CA ARG A 314 -0.31 2.77 -22.38
C ARG A 314 -0.82 4.17 -22.06
N GLN A 315 -1.83 4.30 -21.23
CA GLN A 315 -2.35 5.61 -20.80
C GLN A 315 -1.28 6.44 -20.06
N ILE A 316 -0.48 5.81 -19.18
CA ILE A 316 0.59 6.49 -18.45
C ILE A 316 1.75 6.86 -19.38
N ASN A 317 2.06 6.04 -20.38
CA ASN A 317 3.22 6.20 -21.26
C ASN A 317 2.87 6.81 -22.61
N GLY A 318 1.59 7.05 -22.90
CA GLY A 318 1.13 7.69 -24.12
C GLY A 318 1.23 6.83 -25.37
N ALA A 319 0.93 5.58 -25.27
CA ALA A 319 0.95 4.65 -26.41
C ALA A 319 -0.44 4.20 -26.83
#